data_d63a98c4d23b2fcd57425f1441ef4782
#
_entry.id   d63a98c4d23b2fcd57425f1441ef4782
#
_cell.length_a   1.000
_cell.length_b   1.000
_cell.length_c   1.000
_cell.angle_alpha   90.00
_cell.angle_beta   90.00
_cell.angle_gamma   90.00
#
_symmetry.space_group_name_H-M   'P 1'
#
loop_
_entity.id
_entity.type
_entity.pdbx_description
1 polymer ?
#
loop_
_entity_poly.entity_id
_entity_poly.type
_entity_poly.pdbx_seq_one_letter_code
_entity_poly.pdbx_strand_id
1 'polypeptide(L)'
;MGLVVALAGLLGLTAYTGKNGECQHAPVYNPFPQKGSISSSQNLDGPAFIGSSAKNKFLKSQFPIYPKASLMHGDGGNTGNTDYPGPLGVNTTLTSGANTINIMMWGADGSLTAGYANASVGLPPPRGLVAVDPATYQINAAWYPPDNETLGLAYMEYMQDTNDILLSTKEGNVYVVHRGICKGHPFFRITRNINLKSVIKPWELLLNTMYDAAGNIWFTTGGIIGGGDPPQNSSTFGYIKPDGAVIKRRVKNQMVENGIAVSGMDVYMATGPSGEADTSTSIGYMWAMDATGSSDLNVKWKVPYDSGAGGKPGEIARGTGATPVLLDDKFVVITDNADPKVNLLVYHQKTQESAEEQLVCSVPLFEAGKSNNDNAALAHFDGENFGVMIQNNYGAPPVRLSSPGVPFVLNGPWNNMSSMAGGMVRVDVTPKGECSVRWNSDLAVKAVSILSTKSGLLYSSVQDTERAIKGEYVWYLAAVDWLTGKTTYQYRTGMGGTFNDNWSEGTLGPDGTFYQSVLAGVICVKDKK
;
A
#
# COMPACT_ATOMS: atom_id res chain seq x y z
N MET A 1 -17.29 10.00 50.28
CA MET A 1 -17.76 11.16 49.51
C MET A 1 -16.53 11.95 49.08
N GLY A 2 -16.01 11.70 47.91
CA GLY A 2 -14.86 12.38 47.33
C GLY A 2 -15.13 12.54 45.86
N LEU A 3 -15.39 13.77 45.44
CA LEU A 3 -15.70 14.20 44.09
C LEU A 3 -14.42 14.11 43.22
N VAL A 4 -14.40 13.24 42.23
CA VAL A 4 -13.39 13.27 41.16
C VAL A 4 -13.92 14.20 40.08
N VAL A 5 -13.29 15.38 39.95
CA VAL A 5 -13.53 16.31 38.86
C VAL A 5 -12.65 15.88 37.70
N ALA A 6 -13.26 15.34 36.64
CA ALA A 6 -12.61 15.13 35.36
C ALA A 6 -12.50 16.48 34.65
N LEU A 7 -11.29 17.00 34.48
CA LEU A 7 -10.98 18.07 33.53
C LEU A 7 -11.01 17.50 32.11
N ALA A 8 -12.13 17.70 31.42
CA ALA A 8 -12.20 17.58 29.98
C ALA A 8 -11.50 18.81 29.35
N GLY A 9 -10.33 18.62 28.79
CA GLY A 9 -9.67 19.63 27.97
C GLY A 9 -10.50 19.91 26.74
N LEU A 10 -11.12 21.09 26.68
CA LEU A 10 -11.70 21.66 25.47
C LEU A 10 -10.57 22.00 24.49
N LEU A 11 -10.16 21.04 23.68
CA LEU A 11 -9.56 21.33 22.37
C LEU A 11 -10.72 21.78 21.49
N GLY A 12 -10.66 23.03 21.01
CA GLY A 12 -11.67 23.64 20.18
C GLY A 12 -11.89 22.89 18.85
N LEU A 13 -12.67 21.84 18.89
CA LEU A 13 -13.41 21.33 17.77
C LEU A 13 -14.47 22.37 17.43
N THR A 14 -14.14 23.32 16.55
CA THR A 14 -15.17 24.01 15.80
C THR A 14 -15.93 22.92 15.04
N ALA A 15 -17.08 22.53 15.60
CA ALA A 15 -18.04 21.73 14.87
C ALA A 15 -18.29 22.46 13.55
N TYR A 16 -17.83 21.90 12.46
CA TYR A 16 -18.05 22.38 11.12
C TYR A 16 -19.54 22.19 10.83
N THR A 17 -20.35 23.21 11.13
CA THR A 17 -21.74 23.27 10.70
C THR A 17 -21.73 23.49 9.20
N GLY A 18 -21.56 22.37 8.46
CA GLY A 18 -21.50 22.36 7.01
C GLY A 18 -22.80 22.81 6.39
N LYS A 19 -22.71 23.34 5.30
CA LYS A 19 -23.42 23.38 4.02
C LYS A 19 -23.28 24.70 3.27
N ASN A 20 -23.15 25.85 3.92
CA ASN A 20 -23.03 27.14 3.22
C ASN A 20 -21.60 27.69 3.16
N GLY A 21 -20.69 27.32 4.09
CA GLY A 21 -19.30 27.79 4.09
C GLY A 21 -18.36 27.02 3.16
N GLU A 22 -18.60 25.71 2.93
CA GLU A 22 -17.76 24.88 2.06
C GLU A 22 -17.77 25.34 0.60
N CYS A 23 -18.93 25.82 0.12
CA CYS A 23 -19.08 26.25 -1.27
C CYS A 23 -18.40 27.59 -1.59
N GLN A 24 -18.04 28.41 -0.60
CA GLN A 24 -17.40 29.70 -0.86
C GLN A 24 -15.99 29.59 -1.45
N HIS A 25 -15.33 28.46 -1.23
CA HIS A 25 -13.97 28.19 -1.70
C HIS A 25 -13.88 26.95 -2.62
N ALA A 26 -15.03 26.38 -3.00
CA ALA A 26 -15.05 25.27 -3.93
C ALA A 26 -14.67 25.78 -5.34
N PRO A 27 -13.79 25.07 -6.07
CA PRO A 27 -13.55 25.38 -7.47
C PRO A 27 -14.84 25.20 -8.28
N VAL A 28 -14.93 25.91 -9.40
CA VAL A 28 -16.06 25.72 -10.33
C VAL A 28 -16.05 24.27 -10.79
N TYR A 29 -17.22 23.59 -10.65
CA TYR A 29 -17.37 22.23 -11.14
C TYR A 29 -17.17 22.21 -12.66
N ASN A 30 -16.15 21.47 -13.10
CA ASN A 30 -15.85 21.25 -14.51
C ASN A 30 -15.79 19.73 -14.71
N PRO A 31 -16.77 19.13 -15.42
CA PRO A 31 -16.82 17.69 -15.59
C PRO A 31 -15.56 17.19 -16.30
N PHE A 32 -14.94 16.17 -15.71
CA PHE A 32 -13.76 15.52 -16.27
C PHE A 32 -14.14 14.74 -17.53
N PRO A 33 -13.38 14.82 -18.64
CA PRO A 33 -13.67 14.04 -19.83
C PRO A 33 -13.68 12.55 -19.52
N GLN A 34 -14.83 11.90 -19.77
CA GLN A 34 -14.97 10.47 -19.49
C GLN A 34 -14.35 9.64 -20.61
N LYS A 35 -13.63 8.59 -20.22
CA LYS A 35 -13.19 7.53 -21.12
C LYS A 35 -14.11 6.33 -20.95
N GLY A 36 -14.28 5.55 -22.01
CA GLY A 36 -15.10 4.33 -21.99
C GLY A 36 -14.49 3.19 -21.15
N SER A 37 -14.97 1.98 -21.38
CA SER A 37 -14.40 0.77 -20.79
C SER A 37 -13.05 0.39 -21.41
N ILE A 38 -12.29 -0.44 -20.70
CA ILE A 38 -11.02 -0.99 -21.19
C ILE A 38 -11.31 -2.06 -22.24
N SER A 39 -10.60 -2.00 -23.37
CA SER A 39 -10.60 -3.05 -24.38
C SER A 39 -9.40 -3.98 -24.20
N SER A 40 -9.61 -5.28 -24.42
CA SER A 40 -8.51 -6.24 -24.50
C SER A 40 -7.58 -5.90 -25.65
N SER A 41 -6.26 -5.91 -25.38
CA SER A 41 -5.25 -5.69 -26.39
C SER A 41 -4.80 -6.97 -27.11
N GLN A 42 -5.29 -8.12 -26.66
CA GLN A 42 -5.16 -9.41 -27.34
C GLN A 42 -6.54 -10.06 -27.45
N ASN A 43 -6.78 -10.77 -28.56
CA ASN A 43 -7.99 -11.55 -28.76
C ASN A 43 -7.66 -13.03 -28.53
N LEU A 44 -7.90 -13.49 -27.32
CA LEU A 44 -7.56 -14.83 -26.86
C LEU A 44 -8.82 -15.54 -26.32
N ASP A 45 -8.86 -16.85 -26.51
CA ASP A 45 -9.85 -17.69 -25.86
C ASP A 45 -9.35 -18.14 -24.48
N GLY A 46 -10.26 -18.44 -23.57
CA GLY A 46 -9.94 -18.97 -22.25
C GLY A 46 -11.18 -19.02 -21.37
N PRO A 47 -11.17 -19.85 -20.31
CA PRO A 47 -12.32 -19.96 -19.42
C PRO A 47 -12.62 -18.61 -18.76
N ALA A 48 -13.90 -18.22 -18.75
CA ALA A 48 -14.33 -17.01 -18.05
C ALA A 48 -14.30 -17.20 -16.51
N PHE A 49 -14.44 -18.45 -16.07
CA PHE A 49 -14.48 -18.82 -14.66
C PHE A 49 -13.82 -20.19 -14.46
N ILE A 50 -12.97 -20.30 -13.43
CA ILE A 50 -12.25 -21.52 -13.05
C ILE A 50 -12.54 -21.78 -11.57
N GLY A 51 -12.84 -23.01 -11.19
CA GLY A 51 -13.18 -23.39 -9.81
C GLY A 51 -14.67 -23.34 -9.51
N SER A 52 -15.05 -22.97 -8.30
CA SER A 52 -16.45 -22.93 -7.86
C SER A 52 -16.70 -21.74 -6.94
N SER A 53 -17.94 -21.24 -6.96
CA SER A 53 -18.36 -20.15 -6.07
C SER A 53 -18.06 -20.45 -4.61
N ALA A 54 -17.61 -19.45 -3.89
CA ALA A 54 -17.36 -19.52 -2.46
C ALA A 54 -18.64 -19.35 -1.63
N LYS A 55 -18.55 -19.70 -0.37
CA LYS A 55 -19.53 -19.32 0.66
C LYS A 55 -18.85 -18.35 1.61
N ASN A 56 -19.61 -17.39 2.16
CA ASN A 56 -19.10 -16.51 3.18
C ASN A 56 -18.53 -17.31 4.37
N LYS A 57 -17.30 -16.98 4.76
CA LYS A 57 -16.66 -17.46 5.98
C LYS A 57 -16.26 -16.22 6.79
N PHE A 58 -17.16 -15.77 7.65
CA PHE A 58 -16.91 -14.58 8.46
C PHE A 58 -15.70 -14.79 9.36
N LEU A 59 -14.74 -13.89 9.22
CA LEU A 59 -13.62 -13.74 10.14
C LEU A 59 -13.98 -12.68 11.19
N LYS A 60 -13.27 -12.68 12.30
CA LYS A 60 -13.40 -11.63 13.29
C LYS A 60 -13.06 -10.28 12.66
N SER A 61 -13.90 -9.26 12.88
CA SER A 61 -13.58 -7.90 12.44
C SER A 61 -12.28 -7.43 13.09
N GLN A 62 -11.43 -6.79 12.31
CA GLN A 62 -10.21 -6.19 12.81
C GLN A 62 -10.57 -4.90 13.56
N PHE A 63 -9.94 -4.67 14.71
CA PHE A 63 -10.03 -3.36 15.35
C PHE A 63 -9.30 -2.32 14.50
N PRO A 64 -9.89 -1.15 14.26
CA PRO A 64 -9.20 -0.10 13.52
C PRO A 64 -7.94 0.32 14.29
N ILE A 65 -6.79 0.31 13.60
CA ILE A 65 -5.53 0.85 14.09
C ILE A 65 -5.59 2.37 13.93
N TYR A 66 -5.15 3.09 14.96
CA TYR A 66 -5.10 4.55 14.91
C TYR A 66 -3.88 5.01 14.08
N PRO A 67 -4.02 6.07 13.25
CA PRO A 67 -5.25 6.82 12.97
C PRO A 67 -6.23 6.01 12.11
N LYS A 68 -7.53 6.30 12.24
CA LYS A 68 -8.56 5.70 11.39
C LYS A 68 -8.45 6.29 9.99
N ALA A 69 -7.81 5.56 9.13
CA ALA A 69 -7.45 6.02 7.80
C ALA A 69 -7.68 4.92 6.75
N SER A 70 -7.70 5.30 5.49
CA SER A 70 -7.64 4.42 4.33
C SER A 70 -6.35 4.70 3.58
N LEU A 71 -5.58 3.65 3.33
CA LEU A 71 -4.28 3.70 2.69
C LEU A 71 -4.13 2.56 1.68
N MET A 72 -2.99 2.53 0.98
CA MET A 72 -2.62 1.45 0.04
C MET A 72 -2.69 0.06 0.68
N HIS A 73 -2.27 -0.10 1.93
CA HIS A 73 -2.28 -1.38 2.65
C HIS A 73 -3.42 -1.48 3.69
N GLY A 74 -4.55 -0.82 3.43
CA GLY A 74 -5.75 -0.89 4.24
C GLY A 74 -5.83 0.17 5.35
N ASP A 75 -5.04 0.05 6.39
CA ASP A 75 -5.06 0.91 7.58
C ASP A 75 -3.67 1.40 8.01
N GLY A 76 -3.58 2.22 9.05
CA GLY A 76 -2.31 2.75 9.56
C GLY A 76 -1.32 1.70 10.07
N GLY A 77 -1.76 0.47 10.31
CA GLY A 77 -0.92 -0.69 10.61
C GLY A 77 -0.54 -1.52 9.39
N ASN A 78 -0.99 -1.12 8.21
CA ASN A 78 -0.73 -1.80 6.94
C ASN A 78 -1.22 -3.27 6.92
N THR A 79 -2.34 -3.56 7.58
CA THR A 79 -2.79 -4.95 7.75
C THR A 79 -3.34 -5.60 6.49
N GLY A 80 -3.69 -4.82 5.45
CA GLY A 80 -4.17 -5.31 4.16
C GLY A 80 -5.54 -6.01 4.23
N ASN A 81 -6.31 -5.78 5.31
CA ASN A 81 -7.65 -6.33 5.44
C ASN A 81 -8.73 -5.24 5.53
N THR A 82 -9.96 -5.63 5.27
CA THR A 82 -11.13 -4.77 5.36
C THR A 82 -12.35 -5.54 5.83
N ASP A 83 -13.26 -4.85 6.51
CA ASP A 83 -14.58 -5.36 6.88
C ASP A 83 -15.63 -5.24 5.75
N TYR A 84 -15.22 -4.83 4.56
CA TYR A 84 -16.11 -4.85 3.40
C TYR A 84 -16.25 -6.28 2.84
N PRO A 85 -17.43 -6.65 2.33
CA PRO A 85 -17.60 -7.92 1.63
C PRO A 85 -16.79 -7.94 0.32
N GLY A 86 -16.57 -9.11 -0.22
CA GLY A 86 -15.97 -9.30 -1.53
C GLY A 86 -16.79 -10.28 -2.38
N PRO A 87 -16.55 -10.36 -3.70
CA PRO A 87 -17.31 -11.25 -4.57
C PRO A 87 -17.06 -12.73 -4.23
N LEU A 88 -18.12 -13.52 -4.27
CA LEU A 88 -18.08 -14.96 -3.97
C LEU A 88 -18.02 -15.83 -5.23
N GLY A 89 -18.01 -15.23 -6.40
CA GLY A 89 -18.05 -15.96 -7.66
C GLY A 89 -19.47 -16.40 -8.07
N VAL A 90 -20.52 -15.71 -7.59
CA VAL A 90 -21.93 -16.04 -7.88
C VAL A 90 -22.49 -15.03 -8.87
N ASN A 91 -22.85 -15.51 -10.08
CA ASN A 91 -23.36 -14.63 -11.15
C ASN A 91 -22.45 -13.40 -11.36
N THR A 92 -21.15 -13.59 -11.29
CA THR A 92 -20.15 -12.53 -11.29
C THR A 92 -20.15 -11.74 -12.59
N THR A 93 -19.98 -10.44 -12.47
CA THR A 93 -19.86 -9.50 -13.60
C THR A 93 -18.58 -8.71 -13.53
N LEU A 94 -18.05 -8.40 -14.71
CA LEU A 94 -16.92 -7.51 -14.91
C LEU A 94 -17.39 -6.21 -15.53
N THR A 95 -16.95 -5.11 -14.94
CA THR A 95 -17.03 -3.78 -15.55
C THR A 95 -15.65 -3.12 -15.50
N SER A 96 -15.43 -2.07 -16.26
CA SER A 96 -14.16 -1.36 -16.27
C SER A 96 -14.31 0.10 -16.67
N GLY A 97 -13.38 0.93 -16.20
CA GLY A 97 -13.23 2.33 -16.61
C GLY A 97 -11.83 2.59 -17.15
N ALA A 98 -11.71 3.27 -18.29
CA ALA A 98 -10.43 3.52 -18.95
C ALA A 98 -9.67 4.75 -18.40
N ASN A 99 -9.96 5.20 -17.19
CA ASN A 99 -9.18 6.19 -16.46
C ASN A 99 -8.22 5.47 -15.52
N THR A 100 -6.92 5.68 -15.66
CA THR A 100 -5.90 5.04 -14.82
C THR A 100 -5.91 5.67 -13.43
N ILE A 101 -6.55 4.99 -12.50
CA ILE A 101 -6.58 5.32 -11.07
C ILE A 101 -5.82 4.25 -10.31
N ASN A 102 -5.15 4.64 -9.22
CA ASN A 102 -4.45 3.74 -8.31
C ASN A 102 -4.50 4.30 -6.90
N ILE A 103 -4.07 3.52 -5.91
CA ILE A 103 -4.17 3.89 -4.49
C ILE A 103 -5.57 4.39 -4.17
N MET A 104 -6.50 3.45 -4.21
CA MET A 104 -7.92 3.70 -4.03
C MET A 104 -8.26 3.73 -2.54
N MET A 105 -8.72 4.87 -2.04
CA MET A 105 -9.00 5.14 -0.63
C MET A 105 -10.49 5.40 -0.42
N TRP A 106 -11.05 4.78 0.62
CA TRP A 106 -12.48 4.86 0.91
C TRP A 106 -12.76 5.81 2.08
N GLY A 107 -13.64 6.78 1.86
CA GLY A 107 -14.22 7.58 2.92
C GLY A 107 -15.20 6.77 3.77
N ALA A 108 -15.47 7.21 5.00
CA ALA A 108 -16.46 6.58 5.89
C ALA A 108 -17.90 6.60 5.30
N ASP A 109 -18.17 7.54 4.40
CA ASP A 109 -19.43 7.68 3.65
C ASP A 109 -19.52 6.78 2.39
N GLY A 110 -18.51 5.94 2.15
CA GLY A 110 -18.40 5.10 0.95
C GLY A 110 -17.92 5.85 -0.29
N SER A 111 -17.45 7.08 -0.16
CA SER A 111 -16.87 7.83 -1.26
C SER A 111 -15.49 7.30 -1.65
N LEU A 112 -15.20 7.26 -2.95
CA LEU A 112 -13.91 6.80 -3.47
C LEU A 112 -13.04 7.99 -3.88
N THR A 113 -11.85 8.07 -3.28
CA THR A 113 -10.76 8.95 -3.69
C THR A 113 -9.58 8.10 -4.15
N ALA A 114 -8.92 8.49 -5.22
CA ALA A 114 -7.81 7.71 -5.75
C ALA A 114 -6.66 8.61 -6.23
N GLY A 115 -5.46 8.03 -6.32
CA GLY A 115 -4.39 8.57 -7.11
C GLY A 115 -4.70 8.47 -8.61
N TYR A 116 -4.26 9.43 -9.37
CA TYR A 116 -4.49 9.50 -10.81
C TYR A 116 -3.20 9.84 -11.56
N ALA A 117 -2.95 9.12 -12.64
CA ALA A 117 -1.85 9.40 -13.55
C ALA A 117 -2.37 9.61 -14.97
N ASN A 118 -2.32 10.84 -15.46
CA ASN A 118 -2.84 11.17 -16.79
C ASN A 118 -1.83 10.87 -17.89
N ALA A 119 -1.71 9.61 -18.29
CA ALA A 119 -0.79 9.17 -19.33
C ALA A 119 -1.07 9.76 -20.72
N SER A 120 -2.23 10.39 -20.96
CA SER A 120 -2.55 11.02 -22.24
C SER A 120 -1.85 12.37 -22.48
N VAL A 121 -1.22 12.94 -21.46
CA VAL A 121 -0.54 14.26 -21.51
C VAL A 121 0.98 14.14 -21.67
N GLY A 122 1.50 12.92 -21.75
CA GLY A 122 2.94 12.66 -21.88
C GLY A 122 3.53 11.79 -20.78
N LEU A 123 4.83 11.49 -20.87
CA LEU A 123 5.57 10.72 -19.88
C LEU A 123 6.73 11.57 -19.33
N PRO A 124 6.92 11.62 -17.99
CA PRO A 124 6.04 11.04 -16.97
C PRO A 124 4.67 11.75 -16.92
N PRO A 125 3.58 11.00 -16.67
CA PRO A 125 2.25 11.61 -16.63
C PRO A 125 2.09 12.50 -15.40
N PRO A 126 1.36 13.64 -15.50
CA PRO A 126 0.95 14.39 -14.34
C PRO A 126 0.20 13.50 -13.36
N ARG A 127 0.53 13.59 -12.08
CA ARG A 127 -0.06 12.80 -11.00
C ARG A 127 -0.87 13.68 -10.08
N GLY A 128 -2.05 13.23 -9.71
CA GLY A 128 -2.97 13.99 -8.87
C GLY A 128 -3.91 13.10 -8.05
N LEU A 129 -4.84 13.74 -7.36
CA LEU A 129 -5.97 13.09 -6.70
C LEU A 129 -7.22 13.23 -7.57
N VAL A 130 -8.07 12.21 -7.53
CA VAL A 130 -9.39 12.25 -8.16
C VAL A 130 -10.47 11.74 -7.21
N ALA A 131 -11.65 12.36 -7.27
CA ALA A 131 -12.88 11.83 -6.70
C ALA A 131 -13.59 11.03 -7.76
N VAL A 132 -13.81 9.75 -7.51
CA VAL A 132 -14.37 8.79 -8.45
C VAL A 132 -15.76 8.36 -7.99
N ASP A 133 -16.71 8.30 -8.92
CA ASP A 133 -17.97 7.61 -8.70
C ASP A 133 -17.72 6.09 -8.77
N PRO A 134 -17.90 5.34 -7.68
CA PRO A 134 -17.55 3.92 -7.67
C PRO A 134 -18.48 3.04 -8.54
N ALA A 135 -19.65 3.54 -8.92
CA ALA A 135 -20.60 2.79 -9.75
C ALA A 135 -20.36 2.99 -11.25
N THR A 136 -19.94 4.17 -11.66
CA THR A 136 -19.78 4.56 -13.08
C THR A 136 -18.33 4.78 -13.48
N TYR A 137 -17.41 4.82 -12.51
CA TYR A 137 -15.97 5.13 -12.66
C TYR A 137 -15.72 6.54 -13.21
N GLN A 138 -16.73 7.39 -13.13
CA GLN A 138 -16.65 8.77 -13.53
C GLN A 138 -15.77 9.57 -12.57
N ILE A 139 -14.82 10.33 -13.11
CA ILE A 139 -14.04 11.28 -12.34
C ILE A 139 -14.87 12.56 -12.22
N ASN A 140 -15.27 12.88 -11.00
CA ASN A 140 -16.12 14.02 -10.69
C ASN A 140 -15.35 15.24 -10.20
N ALA A 141 -14.11 15.07 -9.73
CA ALA A 141 -13.18 16.14 -9.41
C ALA A 141 -11.75 15.64 -9.52
N ALA A 142 -10.82 16.56 -9.81
CA ALA A 142 -9.39 16.29 -9.81
C ALA A 142 -8.62 17.43 -9.12
N TRP A 143 -7.51 17.09 -8.49
CA TRP A 143 -6.55 18.00 -7.91
C TRP A 143 -5.14 17.57 -8.30
N TYR A 144 -4.31 18.55 -8.61
CA TYR A 144 -2.90 18.34 -8.92
C TYR A 144 -2.04 19.22 -8.00
N PRO A 145 -0.85 18.77 -7.60
CA PRO A 145 0.07 19.60 -6.86
C PRO A 145 0.37 20.89 -7.61
N PRO A 146 0.51 22.03 -6.91
CA PRO A 146 0.99 23.27 -7.51
C PRO A 146 2.39 23.11 -8.12
N ASP A 147 2.79 24.07 -8.96
CA ASP A 147 4.14 24.23 -9.51
C ASP A 147 4.68 23.01 -10.28
N ASN A 148 3.80 22.17 -10.82
CA ASN A 148 4.14 20.91 -11.51
C ASN A 148 4.95 19.93 -10.67
N GLU A 149 4.81 19.96 -9.35
CA GLU A 149 5.44 18.99 -8.46
C GLU A 149 4.92 17.58 -8.69
N THR A 150 5.77 16.60 -8.39
CA THR A 150 5.45 15.19 -8.60
C THR A 150 4.83 14.57 -7.36
N LEU A 151 3.53 14.30 -7.39
CA LEU A 151 2.85 13.58 -6.30
C LEU A 151 3.45 12.20 -6.10
N GLY A 152 3.82 11.88 -4.88
CA GLY A 152 4.10 10.52 -4.42
C GLY A 152 2.79 9.74 -4.31
N LEU A 153 2.50 8.84 -5.27
CA LEU A 153 1.21 8.16 -5.31
C LEU A 153 1.07 7.01 -4.30
N ALA A 154 2.17 6.43 -3.82
CA ALA A 154 2.09 5.19 -3.06
C ALA A 154 1.59 5.39 -1.62
N TYR A 155 2.08 6.40 -0.91
CA TYR A 155 1.89 6.51 0.54
C TYR A 155 1.13 7.78 0.91
N MET A 156 -0.12 7.82 0.45
CA MET A 156 -1.12 8.82 0.82
C MET A 156 -2.01 8.25 1.93
N GLU A 157 -2.50 9.10 2.80
CA GLU A 157 -3.36 8.73 3.91
C GLU A 157 -4.67 9.52 3.85
N TYR A 158 -5.81 8.84 3.69
CA TYR A 158 -7.13 9.43 3.73
C TYR A 158 -7.72 9.30 5.12
N MET A 159 -7.82 10.40 5.84
CA MET A 159 -8.40 10.46 7.18
C MET A 159 -9.93 10.40 7.09
N GLN A 160 -10.52 9.28 7.51
CA GLN A 160 -11.94 9.00 7.33
C GLN A 160 -12.87 9.90 8.17
N ASP A 161 -12.37 10.44 9.28
CA ASP A 161 -13.18 11.28 10.18
C ASP A 161 -13.26 12.74 9.70
N THR A 162 -12.25 13.25 8.99
CA THR A 162 -12.16 14.64 8.54
C THR A 162 -12.29 14.81 7.03
N ASN A 163 -12.22 13.73 6.25
CA ASN A 163 -12.11 13.75 4.79
C ASN A 163 -10.87 14.51 4.28
N ASP A 164 -9.81 14.53 5.07
CA ASP A 164 -8.53 15.09 4.69
C ASP A 164 -7.61 14.02 4.13
N ILE A 165 -6.88 14.34 3.07
CA ILE A 165 -5.87 13.49 2.47
C ILE A 165 -4.50 14.10 2.78
N LEU A 166 -3.68 13.34 3.50
CA LEU A 166 -2.28 13.66 3.74
C LEU A 166 -1.44 13.04 2.62
N LEU A 167 -0.59 13.83 2.00
CA LEU A 167 0.24 13.39 0.89
C LEU A 167 1.50 14.25 0.76
N SER A 168 2.49 13.74 0.03
CA SER A 168 3.72 14.46 -0.25
C SER A 168 4.05 14.51 -1.73
N THR A 169 4.86 15.50 -2.11
CA THR A 169 5.51 15.55 -3.41
C THR A 169 6.98 15.15 -3.26
N LYS A 170 7.53 14.53 -4.30
CA LYS A 170 8.93 14.10 -4.30
C LYS A 170 9.90 15.26 -4.00
N GLU A 171 9.54 16.46 -4.45
CA GLU A 171 10.34 17.67 -4.32
C GLU A 171 10.37 18.27 -2.92
N GLY A 172 9.57 17.75 -1.98
CA GLY A 172 9.66 18.11 -0.56
C GLY A 172 8.54 18.97 0.00
N ASN A 173 7.36 18.99 -0.62
CA ASN A 173 6.16 19.56 -0.01
C ASN A 173 5.27 18.46 0.58
N VAL A 174 4.65 18.75 1.73
CA VAL A 174 3.59 17.96 2.35
C VAL A 174 2.31 18.76 2.30
N TYR A 175 1.26 18.17 1.76
CA TYR A 175 -0.06 18.80 1.65
C TYR A 175 -1.08 18.04 2.48
N VAL A 176 -1.98 18.79 3.10
CA VAL A 176 -3.27 18.27 3.58
C VAL A 176 -4.33 18.83 2.63
N VAL A 177 -5.00 17.92 1.94
CA VAL A 177 -6.01 18.25 0.93
C VAL A 177 -7.37 17.75 1.41
N HIS A 178 -8.28 18.67 1.68
CA HIS A 178 -9.65 18.35 2.10
C HIS A 178 -10.51 17.99 0.90
N ARG A 179 -11.25 16.88 1.00
CA ARG A 179 -12.28 16.48 0.06
C ARG A 179 -13.65 16.89 0.59
N GLY A 180 -14.24 17.90 0.01
CA GLY A 180 -15.57 18.40 0.38
C GLY A 180 -16.63 18.12 -0.69
N ILE A 181 -17.89 18.44 -0.37
CA ILE A 181 -19.02 18.39 -1.30
C ILE A 181 -19.67 19.76 -1.40
N CYS A 182 -19.81 20.29 -2.61
CA CYS A 182 -20.54 21.51 -2.88
C CYS A 182 -21.66 21.26 -3.89
N LYS A 183 -22.91 21.56 -3.51
CA LYS A 183 -24.10 21.35 -4.37
C LYS A 183 -24.17 19.95 -4.99
N GLY A 184 -23.75 18.93 -4.23
CA GLY A 184 -23.74 17.54 -4.67
C GLY A 184 -22.50 17.12 -5.48
N HIS A 185 -21.56 18.02 -5.73
CA HIS A 185 -20.32 17.73 -6.46
C HIS A 185 -19.11 17.72 -5.52
N PRO A 186 -18.22 16.71 -5.63
CA PRO A 186 -16.99 16.69 -4.86
C PRO A 186 -16.03 17.79 -5.33
N PHE A 187 -15.18 18.26 -4.42
CA PHE A 187 -14.08 19.17 -4.72
C PHE A 187 -12.89 18.87 -3.80
N PHE A 188 -11.72 19.36 -4.17
CA PHE A 188 -10.51 19.30 -3.37
C PHE A 188 -10.01 20.71 -3.04
N ARG A 189 -9.51 20.88 -1.80
CA ARG A 189 -8.96 22.16 -1.33
C ARG A 189 -7.74 21.91 -0.45
N ILE A 190 -6.62 22.57 -0.70
CA ILE A 190 -5.47 22.57 0.21
C ILE A 190 -5.89 23.27 1.52
N THR A 191 -5.75 22.57 2.64
CA THR A 191 -5.96 23.12 3.99
C THR A 191 -4.65 23.40 4.70
N ARG A 192 -3.58 22.67 4.36
CA ARG A 192 -2.24 22.89 4.89
C ARG A 192 -1.19 22.56 3.83
N ASN A 193 -0.14 23.39 3.78
CA ASN A 193 1.06 23.16 2.98
C ASN A 193 2.29 23.35 3.87
N ILE A 194 3.18 22.35 3.89
CA ILE A 194 4.39 22.36 4.69
C ILE A 194 5.57 22.11 3.77
N ASN A 195 6.49 23.06 3.70
CA ASN A 195 7.66 22.98 2.84
C ASN A 195 8.84 22.38 3.60
N LEU A 196 9.31 21.21 3.20
CA LEU A 196 10.46 20.51 3.75
C LEU A 196 11.71 20.60 2.86
N LYS A 197 11.72 21.39 1.79
CA LYS A 197 12.86 21.50 0.84
C LYS A 197 14.16 21.94 1.52
N SER A 198 14.07 22.74 2.61
CA SER A 198 15.24 23.09 3.43
C SER A 198 15.60 22.04 4.49
N VAL A 199 14.73 21.07 4.74
CA VAL A 199 14.86 20.03 5.76
C VAL A 199 15.59 18.81 5.19
N ILE A 200 15.20 18.41 3.98
CA ILE A 200 15.75 17.28 3.23
C ILE A 200 16.94 17.74 2.37
N LYS A 201 17.71 16.80 1.82
CA LYS A 201 18.78 17.11 0.86
C LYS A 201 18.22 17.22 -0.56
N PRO A 202 18.89 17.97 -1.46
CA PRO A 202 18.41 18.11 -2.85
C PRO A 202 18.29 16.81 -3.64
N TRP A 203 18.97 15.76 -3.23
CA TRP A 203 18.91 14.42 -3.83
C TRP A 203 17.98 13.46 -3.09
N GLU A 204 17.42 13.87 -1.95
CA GLU A 204 16.44 13.08 -1.21
C GLU A 204 15.03 13.41 -1.73
N LEU A 205 14.21 12.38 -1.91
CA LEU A 205 12.82 12.49 -2.36
C LEU A 205 11.89 12.14 -1.19
N LEU A 206 10.87 12.93 -0.92
CA LEU A 206 9.85 12.55 0.07
C LEU A 206 9.10 11.33 -0.44
N LEU A 207 8.89 10.36 0.45
CA LEU A 207 8.25 9.09 0.15
C LEU A 207 6.98 8.87 0.97
N ASN A 208 7.08 8.96 2.30
CA ASN A 208 5.98 8.68 3.22
C ASN A 208 5.53 9.93 3.95
N THR A 209 4.21 9.99 4.21
CA THR A 209 3.62 10.89 5.20
C THR A 209 2.48 10.18 5.91
N MET A 210 2.45 10.23 7.27
CA MET A 210 1.41 9.58 8.07
C MET A 210 1.21 10.32 9.39
N TYR A 211 -0.04 10.44 9.86
CA TYR A 211 -0.37 11.00 11.16
C TYR A 211 -0.11 10.00 12.30
N ASP A 212 0.34 10.51 13.44
CA ASP A 212 0.27 9.79 14.71
C ASP A 212 -0.94 10.25 15.55
N ALA A 213 -1.16 9.59 16.69
CA ALA A 213 -2.28 9.89 17.58
C ALA A 213 -2.25 11.29 18.23
N ALA A 214 -1.10 11.94 18.25
CA ALA A 214 -0.94 13.32 18.73
C ALA A 214 -1.11 14.38 17.62
N GLY A 215 -1.36 13.94 16.38
CA GLY A 215 -1.52 14.82 15.22
C GLY A 215 -0.19 15.31 14.65
N ASN A 216 0.94 14.70 15.02
CA ASN A 216 2.19 14.94 14.31
C ASN A 216 2.13 14.26 12.95
N ILE A 217 2.78 14.85 11.95
CA ILE A 217 2.93 14.27 10.63
C ILE A 217 4.33 13.68 10.52
N TRP A 218 4.43 12.37 10.54
CA TRP A 218 5.66 11.66 10.25
C TRP A 218 5.98 11.72 8.77
N PHE A 219 7.27 11.82 8.43
CA PHE A 219 7.73 11.81 7.05
C PHE A 219 9.03 11.03 6.92
N THR A 220 9.26 10.44 5.76
CA THR A 220 10.52 9.82 5.37
C THR A 220 10.92 10.27 3.98
N THR A 221 12.23 10.31 3.71
CA THR A 221 12.76 10.33 2.36
C THR A 221 13.19 8.94 1.95
N GLY A 222 13.04 8.63 0.68
CA GLY A 222 13.38 7.34 0.11
C GLY A 222 13.04 7.30 -1.37
N GLY A 223 13.01 6.13 -1.94
CA GLY A 223 12.66 5.98 -3.35
C GLY A 223 12.38 4.54 -3.73
N ILE A 224 11.59 4.38 -4.77
CA ILE A 224 11.36 3.11 -5.43
C ILE A 224 12.28 3.04 -6.63
N ILE A 225 13.41 2.35 -6.51
CA ILE A 225 14.44 2.29 -7.58
C ILE A 225 13.85 1.71 -8.87
N GLY A 226 13.05 0.66 -8.78
CA GLY A 226 12.26 0.14 -9.90
C GLY A 226 11.23 1.14 -10.44
N GLY A 227 10.88 2.15 -9.65
CA GLY A 227 10.07 3.31 -10.02
C GLY A 227 10.81 4.38 -10.82
N GLY A 228 12.11 4.21 -11.10
CA GLY A 228 12.95 5.14 -11.83
C GLY A 228 13.62 6.21 -10.95
N ASP A 229 13.46 6.13 -9.64
CA ASP A 229 14.16 7.03 -8.71
C ASP A 229 15.60 6.56 -8.51
N PRO A 230 16.58 7.48 -8.47
CA PRO A 230 17.97 7.10 -8.26
C PRO A 230 18.22 6.61 -6.82
N PRO A 231 19.22 5.76 -6.59
CA PRO A 231 19.69 5.43 -5.26
C PRO A 231 20.07 6.68 -4.49
N GLN A 232 19.64 6.79 -3.23
CA GLN A 232 19.91 7.95 -2.39
C GLN A 232 21.03 7.64 -1.40
N ASN A 233 22.00 8.57 -1.25
CA ASN A 233 23.14 8.41 -0.34
C ASN A 233 22.78 8.67 1.14
N SER A 234 21.54 9.04 1.41
CA SER A 234 21.02 9.25 2.76
C SER A 234 19.50 9.21 2.77
N SER A 235 18.93 8.95 3.94
CA SER A 235 17.52 9.15 4.22
C SER A 235 17.35 10.11 5.38
N THR A 236 16.43 11.08 5.21
CA THR A 236 15.96 11.98 6.28
C THR A 236 14.55 11.58 6.66
N PHE A 237 14.33 11.38 7.95
CA PHE A 237 13.01 11.04 8.49
C PHE A 237 12.76 11.75 9.81
N GLY A 238 11.52 11.91 10.18
CA GLY A 238 11.13 12.62 11.37
C GLY A 238 9.65 12.93 11.41
N TYR A 239 9.29 13.94 12.21
CA TYR A 239 7.91 14.39 12.33
C TYR A 239 7.80 15.91 12.36
N ILE A 240 6.64 16.38 11.92
CA ILE A 240 6.21 17.77 11.93
C ILE A 240 5.15 17.89 13.02
N LYS A 241 5.40 18.72 14.02
CA LYS A 241 4.41 19.00 15.07
C LYS A 241 3.21 19.76 14.55
N PRO A 242 2.07 19.75 15.26
CA PRO A 242 0.91 20.57 14.88
C PRO A 242 1.22 22.06 14.72
N ASP A 243 2.17 22.59 15.52
CA ASP A 243 2.65 23.98 15.43
C ASP A 243 3.60 24.26 14.26
N GLY A 244 4.00 23.24 13.49
CA GLY A 244 4.90 23.32 12.35
C GLY A 244 6.38 23.09 12.67
N ALA A 245 6.76 22.89 13.93
CA ALA A 245 8.15 22.57 14.29
C ALA A 245 8.53 21.17 13.74
N VAL A 246 9.73 21.05 13.17
CA VAL A 246 10.24 19.82 12.55
C VAL A 246 11.34 19.21 13.40
N ILE A 247 11.14 17.97 13.83
CA ILE A 247 12.15 17.14 14.47
C ILE A 247 12.57 16.07 13.47
N LYS A 248 13.88 15.91 13.26
CA LYS A 248 14.38 15.00 12.20
C LYS A 248 15.69 14.34 12.58
N ARG A 249 15.94 13.21 11.92
CA ARG A 249 17.24 12.53 11.87
C ARG A 249 17.60 12.24 10.41
N ARG A 250 18.90 12.20 10.13
CA ARG A 250 19.42 11.75 8.83
C ARG A 250 20.38 10.59 9.06
N VAL A 251 20.21 9.55 8.28
CA VAL A 251 21.14 8.41 8.23
C VAL A 251 21.79 8.35 6.85
N LYS A 252 23.11 8.10 6.84
CA LYS A 252 23.88 7.97 5.61
C LYS A 252 23.85 6.52 5.10
N ASN A 253 23.97 6.35 3.80
CA ASN A 253 24.09 5.05 3.12
C ASN A 253 22.93 4.09 3.44
N GLN A 254 21.78 4.65 3.74
CA GLN A 254 20.53 3.98 4.00
C GLN A 254 19.40 4.69 3.28
N MET A 255 18.42 3.94 2.83
CA MET A 255 17.22 4.45 2.18
C MET A 255 15.99 3.75 2.76
N VAL A 256 14.90 4.48 2.90
CA VAL A 256 13.57 3.90 3.09
C VAL A 256 13.02 3.59 1.70
N GLU A 257 12.66 2.36 1.44
CA GLU A 257 12.13 1.94 0.15
C GLU A 257 10.62 1.98 0.14
N ASN A 258 9.99 1.57 1.24
CA ASN A 258 8.57 1.29 1.31
C ASN A 258 7.86 2.13 2.40
N GLY A 259 6.67 1.73 2.80
CA GLY A 259 5.83 2.44 3.76
C GLY A 259 6.37 2.44 5.20
N ILE A 260 5.67 3.18 6.04
CA ILE A 260 5.83 3.15 7.51
C ILE A 260 4.52 2.66 8.14
N ALA A 261 4.58 2.20 9.40
CA ALA A 261 3.41 1.83 10.18
C ALA A 261 3.32 2.68 11.44
N VAL A 262 2.12 3.04 11.87
CA VAL A 262 1.88 3.89 13.03
C VAL A 262 0.93 3.20 14.01
N SER A 263 1.34 3.09 15.27
CA SER A 263 0.54 2.61 16.40
C SER A 263 0.52 3.62 17.52
N GLY A 264 -0.57 4.34 17.69
CA GLY A 264 -0.64 5.45 18.64
C GLY A 264 0.36 6.55 18.29
N MET A 265 1.39 6.72 19.11
CA MET A 265 2.50 7.65 18.87
C MET A 265 3.78 6.96 18.38
N ASP A 266 3.78 5.64 18.30
CA ASP A 266 4.92 4.84 17.88
C ASP A 266 4.92 4.65 16.37
N VAL A 267 6.08 4.79 15.75
CA VAL A 267 6.28 4.63 14.30
C VAL A 267 7.34 3.58 14.04
N TYR A 268 7.04 2.71 13.10
CA TYR A 268 7.89 1.60 12.67
C TYR A 268 8.26 1.78 11.21
N MET A 269 9.54 1.67 10.91
CA MET A 269 10.04 1.72 9.53
C MET A 269 11.26 0.83 9.36
N ALA A 270 11.54 0.46 8.12
CA ALA A 270 12.78 -0.22 7.76
C ALA A 270 13.64 0.65 6.84
N THR A 271 14.95 0.55 7.00
CA THR A 271 15.93 1.15 6.07
C THR A 271 16.80 0.05 5.49
N GLY A 272 17.04 0.10 4.18
CA GLY A 272 17.98 -0.77 3.48
C GLY A 272 19.26 -0.03 3.08
N PRO A 273 20.33 -0.75 2.72
CA PRO A 273 21.55 -0.17 2.19
C PRO A 273 21.29 0.59 0.89
N SER A 274 21.95 1.73 0.71
CA SER A 274 21.78 2.55 -0.48
C SER A 274 22.98 3.46 -0.75
N GLY A 275 23.06 3.94 -2.00
CA GLY A 275 24.06 4.91 -2.42
C GLY A 275 25.41 4.29 -2.79
N GLU A 276 26.40 5.16 -2.97
CA GLU A 276 27.73 4.77 -3.48
C GLU A 276 28.55 3.89 -2.50
N ALA A 277 28.22 3.94 -1.21
CA ALA A 277 28.88 3.15 -0.18
C ALA A 277 28.23 1.79 0.06
N ASP A 278 27.22 1.42 -0.73
CA ASP A 278 26.60 0.10 -0.63
C ASP A 278 27.54 -1.00 -1.10
N THR A 279 27.65 -2.05 -0.29
CA THR A 279 28.49 -3.24 -0.57
C THR A 279 27.72 -4.50 -0.23
N SER A 280 28.22 -5.66 -0.68
CA SER A 280 27.58 -6.95 -0.38
C SER A 280 27.48 -7.29 1.11
N THR A 281 28.16 -6.57 1.97
CA THR A 281 28.14 -6.74 3.44
C THR A 281 27.36 -5.64 4.16
N SER A 282 26.77 -4.69 3.43
CA SER A 282 25.92 -3.67 4.03
C SER A 282 24.65 -4.28 4.59
N ILE A 283 24.16 -3.76 5.71
CA ILE A 283 23.00 -4.27 6.43
C ILE A 283 21.87 -3.25 6.49
N GLY A 284 20.64 -3.72 6.55
CA GLY A 284 19.46 -2.92 6.81
C GLY A 284 19.12 -2.84 8.29
N TYR A 285 18.18 -1.97 8.65
CA TYR A 285 17.73 -1.81 10.04
C TYR A 285 16.21 -1.67 10.12
N MET A 286 15.63 -2.35 11.09
CA MET A 286 14.27 -2.10 11.55
C MET A 286 14.32 -1.11 12.72
N TRP A 287 13.43 -0.11 12.69
CA TRP A 287 13.39 1.00 13.66
C TRP A 287 12.01 1.08 14.31
N ALA A 288 12.02 1.38 15.61
CA ALA A 288 10.85 1.93 16.30
C ALA A 288 11.20 3.28 16.92
N MET A 289 10.35 4.25 16.74
CA MET A 289 10.54 5.63 17.18
C MET A 289 9.24 6.20 17.70
N ASP A 290 9.33 7.27 18.49
CA ASP A 290 8.17 8.06 18.89
C ASP A 290 8.44 9.57 18.85
N ALA A 291 7.39 10.37 18.99
CA ALA A 291 7.43 11.83 18.95
C ALA A 291 7.63 12.48 20.33
N THR A 292 8.22 11.79 21.31
CA THR A 292 8.48 12.35 22.66
C THR A 292 9.76 13.14 22.78
N GLY A 293 10.64 13.05 21.77
CA GLY A 293 11.92 13.79 21.73
C GLY A 293 11.70 15.31 21.61
N SER A 294 12.53 16.08 22.30
CA SER A 294 12.47 17.56 22.28
C SER A 294 13.31 18.19 21.18
N SER A 295 14.46 17.61 20.85
CA SER A 295 15.42 18.13 19.87
C SER A 295 15.90 17.11 18.85
N ASP A 296 15.68 15.82 19.08
CA ASP A 296 15.97 14.70 18.18
C ASP A 296 14.85 13.66 18.30
N LEU A 297 14.80 12.71 17.38
CA LEU A 297 13.87 11.59 17.45
C LEU A 297 14.18 10.69 18.64
N ASN A 298 13.16 10.31 19.38
CA ASN A 298 13.29 9.25 20.36
C ASN A 298 13.28 7.90 19.63
N VAL A 299 14.45 7.25 19.53
CA VAL A 299 14.59 5.89 19.01
C VAL A 299 14.38 4.93 20.16
N LYS A 300 13.26 4.22 20.16
CA LYS A 300 12.91 3.20 21.16
C LYS A 300 13.82 1.98 21.02
N TRP A 301 13.97 1.52 19.79
CA TRP A 301 14.91 0.46 19.43
C TRP A 301 15.28 0.51 17.95
N LYS A 302 16.40 -0.09 17.62
CA LYS A 302 16.94 -0.26 16.26
C LYS A 302 17.63 -1.61 16.18
N VAL A 303 17.18 -2.48 15.29
CA VAL A 303 17.71 -3.85 15.14
C VAL A 303 18.19 -4.07 13.71
N PRO A 304 19.38 -4.62 13.49
CA PRO A 304 19.86 -4.97 12.16
C PRO A 304 19.06 -6.14 11.59
N TYR A 305 18.92 -6.17 10.27
CA TYR A 305 18.44 -7.34 9.52
C TYR A 305 19.33 -7.62 8.31
N ASP A 306 19.32 -8.85 7.81
CA ASP A 306 20.10 -9.25 6.64
C ASP A 306 19.44 -8.70 5.36
N SER A 307 20.14 -7.81 4.67
CA SER A 307 19.69 -7.19 3.43
C SER A 307 20.17 -7.91 2.16
N GLY A 308 20.71 -9.13 2.30
CA GLY A 308 21.28 -9.90 1.19
C GLY A 308 22.59 -9.33 0.64
N ALA A 309 23.25 -10.09 -0.19
CA ALA A 309 24.51 -9.67 -0.82
C ALA A 309 24.33 -8.72 -2.00
N GLY A 310 23.11 -8.61 -2.53
CA GLY A 310 22.75 -7.79 -3.68
C GLY A 310 21.25 -7.84 -3.95
N GLY A 311 20.80 -7.15 -5.00
CA GLY A 311 19.41 -7.23 -5.46
C GLY A 311 19.09 -8.58 -6.07
N LYS A 312 17.87 -9.07 -5.82
CA LYS A 312 17.33 -10.33 -6.33
C LYS A 312 16.47 -10.12 -7.58
N PRO A 313 16.29 -11.14 -8.44
CA PRO A 313 15.35 -11.04 -9.55
C PRO A 313 13.93 -10.69 -9.06
N GLY A 314 13.35 -9.64 -9.62
CA GLY A 314 12.02 -9.14 -9.24
C GLY A 314 12.02 -8.13 -8.10
N GLU A 315 13.16 -7.89 -7.45
CA GLU A 315 13.32 -6.90 -6.39
C GLU A 315 13.30 -5.46 -6.94
N ILE A 316 12.67 -4.57 -6.21
CA ILE A 316 12.59 -3.15 -6.56
C ILE A 316 13.80 -2.40 -5.99
N ALA A 317 14.19 -2.70 -4.74
CA ALA A 317 15.42 -2.20 -4.13
C ALA A 317 16.03 -3.27 -3.22
N ARG A 318 17.32 -3.15 -2.91
CA ARG A 318 18.01 -4.06 -2.02
C ARG A 318 17.65 -3.82 -0.55
N GLY A 319 17.34 -4.87 0.17
CA GLY A 319 16.95 -4.85 1.57
C GLY A 319 15.56 -5.43 1.76
N THR A 320 14.84 -4.98 2.79
CA THR A 320 13.43 -5.34 2.89
C THR A 320 12.61 -4.48 1.92
N GLY A 321 12.02 -5.08 0.91
CA GLY A 321 11.00 -4.46 0.09
C GLY A 321 9.63 -4.38 0.77
N ALA A 322 9.52 -4.84 2.03
CA ALA A 322 8.26 -4.90 2.75
C ALA A 322 7.96 -3.60 3.50
N THR A 323 6.75 -3.10 3.38
CA THR A 323 6.19 -2.15 4.35
C THR A 323 6.00 -2.87 5.69
N PRO A 324 6.40 -2.29 6.85
CA PRO A 324 6.12 -2.86 8.15
C PRO A 324 4.62 -3.04 8.40
N VAL A 325 4.23 -4.18 8.97
CA VAL A 325 2.84 -4.51 9.28
C VAL A 325 2.68 -4.75 10.77
N LEU A 326 1.68 -4.13 11.38
CA LEU A 326 1.39 -4.28 12.80
C LEU A 326 0.52 -5.50 13.07
N LEU A 327 0.86 -6.24 14.12
CA LEU A 327 0.04 -7.30 14.69
C LEU A 327 -0.52 -6.79 16.03
N ASP A 328 -1.63 -6.04 15.94
CA ASP A 328 -2.24 -5.34 17.08
C ASP A 328 -1.21 -4.40 17.76
N ASP A 329 -1.20 -4.32 19.08
CA ASP A 329 -0.25 -3.55 19.90
C ASP A 329 0.97 -4.38 20.37
N LYS A 330 1.17 -5.58 19.81
CA LYS A 330 2.16 -6.56 20.28
C LYS A 330 3.40 -6.65 19.43
N PHE A 331 3.20 -6.90 18.13
CA PHE A 331 4.29 -7.21 17.21
C PHE A 331 4.25 -6.32 15.97
N VAL A 332 5.40 -6.20 15.35
CA VAL A 332 5.56 -5.62 14.02
C VAL A 332 6.38 -6.58 13.16
N VAL A 333 6.00 -6.74 11.89
CA VAL A 333 6.64 -7.69 10.99
C VAL A 333 7.18 -7.00 9.74
N ILE A 334 8.30 -7.53 9.24
CA ILE A 334 8.85 -7.29 7.90
C ILE A 334 9.35 -8.61 7.34
N THR A 335 9.77 -8.64 6.09
CA THR A 335 10.69 -9.67 5.59
C THR A 335 12.11 -9.13 5.57
N ASP A 336 13.12 -9.99 5.69
CA ASP A 336 14.51 -9.64 5.35
C ASP A 336 14.76 -9.90 3.85
N ASN A 337 16.04 -9.80 3.44
CA ASN A 337 16.49 -10.17 2.11
C ASN A 337 17.60 -11.23 2.14
N ALA A 338 17.63 -12.04 3.19
CA ALA A 338 18.66 -13.05 3.42
C ALA A 338 18.76 -14.08 2.28
N ASP A 339 19.96 -14.63 2.11
CA ASP A 339 20.22 -15.77 1.23
C ASP A 339 20.40 -17.05 2.04
N PRO A 340 19.96 -18.20 1.53
CA PRO A 340 19.29 -18.44 0.23
C PRO A 340 17.77 -18.24 0.26
N LYS A 341 17.19 -17.82 1.39
CA LYS A 341 15.77 -17.58 1.57
C LYS A 341 15.54 -16.30 2.35
N VAL A 342 14.53 -15.52 1.95
CA VAL A 342 14.02 -14.46 2.81
C VAL A 342 13.30 -15.07 4.02
N ASN A 343 13.34 -14.36 5.14
CA ASN A 343 12.62 -14.75 6.35
C ASN A 343 11.53 -13.73 6.66
N LEU A 344 10.42 -14.19 7.22
CA LEU A 344 9.53 -13.33 7.98
C LEU A 344 10.21 -13.06 9.33
N LEU A 345 10.41 -11.79 9.65
CA LEU A 345 10.94 -11.33 10.92
C LEU A 345 9.80 -10.71 11.74
N VAL A 346 9.58 -11.24 12.93
CA VAL A 346 8.59 -10.74 13.88
C VAL A 346 9.31 -10.07 15.04
N TYR A 347 8.99 -8.81 15.32
CA TYR A 347 9.61 -8.04 16.40
C TYR A 347 8.56 -7.65 17.44
N HIS A 348 8.96 -7.53 18.69
CA HIS A 348 8.16 -6.85 19.71
C HIS A 348 7.99 -5.36 19.35
N GLN A 349 6.78 -4.81 19.53
CA GLN A 349 6.60 -3.35 19.46
C GLN A 349 7.21 -2.66 20.69
N LYS A 350 7.08 -3.25 21.86
CA LYS A 350 7.68 -2.77 23.10
C LYS A 350 9.18 -3.04 23.11
N THR A 351 9.96 -2.08 23.60
CA THR A 351 11.41 -2.22 23.77
C THR A 351 11.73 -3.38 24.71
N GLN A 352 12.64 -4.25 24.29
CA GLN A 352 13.23 -5.34 25.06
C GLN A 352 14.63 -4.96 25.56
N GLU A 353 15.25 -5.84 26.36
CA GLU A 353 16.57 -5.57 26.99
C GLU A 353 17.71 -5.64 25.98
N SER A 354 17.59 -6.46 24.94
CA SER A 354 18.61 -6.62 23.89
C SER A 354 18.00 -6.68 22.49
N ALA A 355 18.84 -6.55 21.47
CA ALA A 355 18.43 -6.68 20.07
C ALA A 355 17.97 -8.11 19.74
N GLU A 356 18.57 -9.12 20.36
CA GLU A 356 18.19 -10.52 20.23
C GLU A 356 16.80 -10.76 20.80
N GLU A 357 16.49 -10.19 21.97
CA GLU A 357 15.16 -10.30 22.57
C GLU A 357 14.10 -9.47 21.86
N GLN A 358 14.51 -8.41 21.12
CA GLN A 358 13.59 -7.63 20.29
C GLN A 358 13.02 -8.47 19.15
N LEU A 359 13.77 -9.45 18.62
CA LEU A 359 13.31 -10.40 17.60
C LEU A 359 12.58 -11.57 18.30
N VAL A 360 11.29 -11.68 18.01
CA VAL A 360 10.42 -12.76 18.53
C VAL A 360 10.70 -14.08 17.82
N CYS A 361 10.68 -14.06 16.49
CA CYS A 361 10.98 -15.21 15.65
C CYS A 361 11.44 -14.78 14.25
N SER A 362 12.13 -15.71 13.58
CA SER A 362 12.49 -15.66 12.17
C SER A 362 12.02 -16.93 11.49
N VAL A 363 11.19 -16.82 10.45
CA VAL A 363 10.61 -17.94 9.72
C VAL A 363 11.06 -17.91 8.27
N PRO A 364 11.87 -18.89 7.81
CA PRO A 364 12.31 -18.94 6.41
C PRO A 364 11.14 -19.21 5.47
N LEU A 365 11.08 -18.45 4.36
CA LEU A 365 9.99 -18.48 3.40
C LEU A 365 10.47 -19.03 2.05
N PHE A 366 9.57 -19.68 1.33
CA PHE A 366 9.71 -20.09 -0.07
C PHE A 366 10.87 -21.07 -0.35
N GLU A 367 11.19 -21.26 -1.62
CA GLU A 367 12.27 -22.16 -2.09
C GLU A 367 13.63 -21.43 -2.03
N ALA A 368 14.68 -22.15 -1.66
CA ALA A 368 16.04 -21.62 -1.63
C ALA A 368 16.49 -21.14 -3.02
N GLY A 369 17.02 -19.92 -3.10
CA GLY A 369 17.46 -19.30 -4.34
C GLY A 369 16.34 -18.77 -5.23
N LYS A 370 15.08 -18.85 -4.78
CA LYS A 370 13.89 -18.34 -5.48
C LYS A 370 12.95 -17.62 -4.51
N SER A 371 13.48 -16.79 -3.67
CA SER A 371 12.79 -16.18 -2.54
C SER A 371 13.06 -14.68 -2.49
N ASN A 372 12.00 -13.89 -2.62
CA ASN A 372 12.00 -12.43 -2.51
C ASN A 372 10.63 -11.89 -2.09
N ASN A 373 10.57 -10.73 -1.45
CA ASN A 373 9.32 -10.04 -1.15
C ASN A 373 9.51 -8.52 -1.17
N ASP A 374 8.66 -7.83 -1.95
CA ASP A 374 8.61 -6.37 -2.09
C ASP A 374 7.24 -5.78 -1.75
N ASN A 375 6.38 -6.55 -1.09
CA ASN A 375 5.06 -6.10 -0.69
C ASN A 375 4.89 -6.17 0.84
N ALA A 376 3.98 -5.35 1.38
CA ALA A 376 3.52 -5.53 2.73
C ALA A 376 2.96 -6.94 2.92
N ALA A 377 3.21 -7.55 4.07
CA ALA A 377 2.46 -8.73 4.46
C ALA A 377 0.98 -8.37 4.64
N LEU A 378 0.10 -9.37 4.52
CA LEU A 378 -1.30 -9.23 4.88
C LEU A 378 -1.51 -9.89 6.23
N ALA A 379 -2.12 -9.19 7.20
CA ALA A 379 -2.26 -9.67 8.56
C ALA A 379 -3.71 -9.65 9.05
N HIS A 380 -4.08 -10.66 9.85
CA HIS A 380 -5.40 -10.73 10.48
C HIS A 380 -5.33 -11.52 11.79
N PHE A 381 -5.93 -10.97 12.87
CA PHE A 381 -6.06 -11.67 14.16
C PHE A 381 -7.40 -12.40 14.25
N ASP A 382 -7.37 -13.73 14.36
CA ASP A 382 -8.58 -14.56 14.39
C ASP A 382 -9.21 -14.72 15.80
N GLY A 383 -8.55 -14.19 16.82
CA GLY A 383 -8.94 -14.28 18.23
C GLY A 383 -8.01 -15.19 19.02
N GLU A 384 -7.21 -16.02 18.34
CA GLU A 384 -6.21 -16.91 18.93
C GLU A 384 -4.81 -16.61 18.41
N ASN A 385 -4.67 -16.43 17.09
CA ASN A 385 -3.39 -16.22 16.41
C ASN A 385 -3.47 -15.04 15.43
N PHE A 386 -2.33 -14.42 15.20
CA PHE A 386 -2.12 -13.49 14.09
C PHE A 386 -1.73 -14.30 12.86
N GLY A 387 -2.60 -14.38 11.86
CA GLY A 387 -2.23 -14.92 10.56
C GLY A 387 -1.50 -13.84 9.76
N VAL A 388 -0.31 -14.13 9.26
CA VAL A 388 0.51 -13.23 8.45
C VAL A 388 0.79 -13.91 7.11
N MET A 389 0.28 -13.35 6.02
CA MET A 389 0.51 -13.88 4.67
C MET A 389 1.54 -13.04 3.93
N ILE A 390 2.52 -13.70 3.36
CA ILE A 390 3.58 -13.13 2.56
C ILE A 390 3.51 -13.73 1.15
N GLN A 391 3.70 -12.90 0.12
CA GLN A 391 3.78 -13.33 -1.27
C GLN A 391 5.21 -13.29 -1.79
N ASN A 392 5.54 -14.20 -2.71
CA ASN A 392 6.85 -14.30 -3.32
C ASN A 392 6.90 -13.47 -4.61
N ASN A 393 7.77 -12.48 -4.64
CA ASN A 393 7.97 -11.61 -5.81
C ASN A 393 9.19 -12.01 -6.64
N TYR A 394 9.89 -13.12 -6.31
CA TYR A 394 11.09 -13.53 -7.03
C TYR A 394 10.81 -13.78 -8.52
N GLY A 395 11.55 -13.08 -9.37
CA GLY A 395 11.40 -13.14 -10.83
C GLY A 395 10.20 -12.34 -11.36
N ALA A 396 9.54 -11.52 -10.53
CA ALA A 396 8.45 -10.66 -10.98
C ALA A 396 8.91 -9.69 -12.07
N PRO A 397 8.10 -9.48 -13.12
CA PRO A 397 8.42 -8.47 -14.13
C PRO A 397 8.43 -7.07 -13.50
N PRO A 398 9.32 -6.17 -13.99
CA PRO A 398 9.50 -4.85 -13.41
C PRO A 398 8.25 -3.97 -13.58
N VAL A 399 8.15 -2.92 -12.74
CA VAL A 399 7.16 -1.85 -12.89
C VAL A 399 7.40 -1.12 -14.21
N ARG A 400 6.49 -1.26 -15.16
CA ARG A 400 6.73 -0.85 -16.55
C ARG A 400 6.88 0.65 -16.76
N LEU A 401 6.10 1.48 -16.07
CA LEU A 401 6.13 2.94 -16.27
C LEU A 401 7.43 3.62 -15.82
N SER A 402 8.30 2.88 -15.19
CA SER A 402 9.56 3.35 -14.61
C SER A 402 10.81 2.81 -15.27
N SER A 403 10.70 2.11 -16.40
CA SER A 403 11.86 1.54 -17.11
C SER A 403 12.37 2.49 -18.20
N PRO A 404 13.31 3.41 -17.90
CA PRO A 404 13.83 4.38 -18.89
C PRO A 404 14.52 3.67 -20.07
N GLY A 405 14.38 4.23 -21.27
CA GLY A 405 15.10 3.78 -22.46
C GLY A 405 14.59 2.49 -23.12
N VAL A 406 13.58 1.83 -22.54
CA VAL A 406 12.95 0.64 -23.15
C VAL A 406 11.71 1.05 -23.94
N PRO A 407 11.61 0.77 -25.25
CA PRO A 407 10.42 1.08 -26.02
C PRO A 407 9.17 0.45 -25.41
N PHE A 408 8.09 1.22 -25.31
CA PHE A 408 6.84 0.70 -24.82
C PHE A 408 6.14 -0.16 -25.88
N VAL A 409 6.08 -1.47 -25.63
CA VAL A 409 5.28 -2.42 -26.43
C VAL A 409 4.18 -2.95 -25.54
N LEU A 410 2.93 -2.60 -25.81
CA LEU A 410 1.78 -2.88 -24.94
C LEU A 410 1.67 -4.37 -24.56
N ASN A 411 1.84 -5.27 -25.52
CA ASN A 411 1.86 -6.71 -25.29
C ASN A 411 3.30 -7.29 -25.29
N GLY A 412 4.26 -6.52 -24.79
CA GLY A 412 5.65 -6.93 -24.71
C GLY A 412 5.94 -7.94 -23.57
N PRO A 413 7.16 -8.53 -23.58
CA PRO A 413 7.55 -9.56 -22.59
C PRO A 413 7.48 -9.12 -21.12
N TRP A 414 7.51 -7.83 -20.84
CA TRP A 414 7.35 -7.26 -19.51
C TRP A 414 5.99 -7.59 -18.85
N ASN A 415 5.02 -8.14 -19.61
CA ASN A 415 3.78 -8.66 -19.06
C ASN A 415 3.90 -10.09 -18.54
N ASN A 416 4.97 -10.80 -18.89
CA ASN A 416 5.08 -12.22 -18.66
C ASN A 416 5.44 -12.55 -17.20
N MET A 417 4.48 -13.10 -16.45
CA MET A 417 4.69 -13.54 -15.08
C MET A 417 5.17 -15.00 -14.96
N SER A 418 5.38 -15.72 -16.07
CA SER A 418 5.80 -17.13 -16.02
C SER A 418 7.23 -17.33 -15.45
N SER A 419 8.02 -16.26 -15.38
CA SER A 419 9.34 -16.26 -14.74
C SER A 419 9.28 -16.16 -13.21
N MET A 420 8.12 -15.81 -12.64
CA MET A 420 7.96 -15.73 -11.19
C MET A 420 8.04 -17.12 -10.58
N ALA A 421 8.76 -17.23 -9.47
CA ALA A 421 8.78 -18.46 -8.69
C ALA A 421 7.40 -18.78 -8.10
N GLY A 422 6.58 -17.75 -7.92
CA GLY A 422 5.27 -17.89 -7.28
C GLY A 422 5.36 -18.18 -5.79
N GLY A 423 4.21 -18.27 -5.20
CA GLY A 423 4.04 -18.66 -3.81
C GLY A 423 3.44 -17.58 -2.93
N MET A 424 2.55 -18.03 -2.06
CA MET A 424 2.09 -17.33 -0.88
C MET A 424 2.26 -18.24 0.33
N VAL A 425 2.71 -17.69 1.44
CA VAL A 425 2.88 -18.44 2.70
C VAL A 425 2.13 -17.69 3.79
N ARG A 426 1.27 -18.41 4.52
CA ARG A 426 0.72 -17.88 5.77
C ARG A 426 1.49 -18.49 6.95
N VAL A 427 1.99 -17.61 7.81
CA VAL A 427 2.57 -17.90 9.11
C VAL A 427 1.58 -17.48 10.17
N ASP A 428 1.28 -18.36 11.12
CA ASP A 428 0.52 -18.01 12.32
C ASP A 428 1.52 -17.66 13.45
N VAL A 429 1.29 -16.52 14.08
CA VAL A 429 2.04 -16.02 15.24
C VAL A 429 1.11 -16.02 16.45
N THR A 430 1.43 -16.79 17.49
CA THR A 430 0.63 -16.79 18.72
C THR A 430 0.84 -15.49 19.50
N PRO A 431 -0.08 -15.08 20.38
CA PRO A 431 0.13 -13.94 21.28
C PRO A 431 1.33 -14.07 22.21
N LYS A 432 1.94 -15.27 22.31
CA LYS A 432 3.17 -15.54 23.07
C LYS A 432 4.43 -15.47 22.21
N GLY A 433 4.30 -15.26 20.89
CA GLY A 433 5.43 -15.17 19.96
C GLY A 433 5.87 -16.48 19.33
N GLU A 434 5.10 -17.57 19.47
CA GLU A 434 5.39 -18.81 18.75
C GLU A 434 4.95 -18.67 17.29
N CYS A 435 5.82 -19.04 16.35
CA CYS A 435 5.61 -18.86 14.93
C CYS A 435 5.59 -20.20 14.19
N SER A 436 4.60 -20.42 13.33
CA SER A 436 4.50 -21.65 12.55
C SER A 436 3.86 -21.41 11.18
N VAL A 437 4.36 -22.10 10.15
CA VAL A 437 3.74 -22.06 8.82
C VAL A 437 2.40 -22.76 8.85
N ARG A 438 1.35 -22.04 8.49
CA ARG A 438 -0.02 -22.58 8.44
C ARG A 438 -0.35 -23.24 7.11
N TRP A 439 -0.01 -22.57 6.00
CA TRP A 439 -0.21 -23.10 4.66
C TRP A 439 0.73 -22.42 3.65
N ASN A 440 0.95 -23.12 2.54
CA ASN A 440 1.63 -22.60 1.35
C ASN A 440 0.70 -22.71 0.14
N SER A 441 0.87 -21.82 -0.81
CA SER A 441 0.19 -21.81 -2.11
C SER A 441 1.20 -21.49 -3.20
N ASP A 442 1.08 -22.10 -4.39
CA ASP A 442 1.98 -21.87 -5.53
C ASP A 442 1.54 -20.70 -6.42
N LEU A 443 0.51 -19.98 -6.01
CA LEU A 443 -0.06 -18.89 -6.81
C LEU A 443 0.94 -17.74 -6.96
N ALA A 444 1.24 -17.37 -8.21
CA ALA A 444 2.12 -16.24 -8.51
C ALA A 444 1.33 -14.92 -8.45
N VAL A 445 1.69 -14.07 -7.51
CA VAL A 445 1.04 -12.76 -7.26
C VAL A 445 2.10 -11.69 -7.13
N LYS A 446 1.97 -10.61 -7.90
CA LYS A 446 2.80 -9.40 -7.76
C LYS A 446 2.02 -8.18 -7.28
N ALA A 447 0.72 -8.12 -7.53
CA ALA A 447 -0.16 -7.06 -7.06
C ALA A 447 -0.33 -7.10 -5.53
N VAL A 448 -0.64 -5.97 -4.93
CA VAL A 448 -1.00 -5.91 -3.51
C VAL A 448 -2.37 -6.55 -3.31
N SER A 449 -2.41 -7.59 -2.48
CA SER A 449 -3.62 -8.35 -2.18
C SER A 449 -4.46 -7.70 -1.08
N ILE A 450 -5.75 -8.03 -1.00
CA ILE A 450 -6.65 -7.58 0.06
C ILE A 450 -7.46 -8.74 0.65
N LEU A 451 -7.63 -8.75 1.98
CA LEU A 451 -8.47 -9.72 2.70
C LEU A 451 -9.81 -9.10 3.08
N SER A 452 -10.91 -9.79 2.75
CA SER A 452 -12.24 -9.49 3.29
C SER A 452 -12.52 -10.30 4.54
N THR A 453 -12.76 -9.66 5.67
CA THR A 453 -13.22 -10.35 6.88
C THR A 453 -14.65 -10.87 6.75
N LYS A 454 -15.46 -10.28 5.88
CA LYS A 454 -16.86 -10.70 5.64
C LYS A 454 -16.97 -11.93 4.76
N SER A 455 -16.11 -12.08 3.76
CA SER A 455 -16.10 -13.27 2.91
C SER A 455 -15.12 -14.35 3.37
N GLY A 456 -14.08 -14.00 4.15
CA GLY A 456 -12.98 -14.90 4.52
C GLY A 456 -12.09 -15.27 3.34
N LEU A 457 -12.10 -14.43 2.31
CA LEU A 457 -11.34 -14.62 1.08
C LEU A 457 -10.31 -13.51 0.91
N LEU A 458 -9.13 -13.91 0.47
CA LEU A 458 -8.08 -13.05 -0.04
C LEU A 458 -8.28 -12.91 -1.55
N TYR A 459 -8.17 -11.68 -2.04
CA TYR A 459 -8.32 -11.35 -3.46
C TYR A 459 -7.02 -10.83 -4.03
N SER A 460 -6.64 -11.37 -5.20
CA SER A 460 -5.41 -11.02 -5.90
C SER A 460 -5.58 -11.03 -7.40
N SER A 461 -4.89 -10.13 -8.10
CA SER A 461 -4.72 -10.23 -9.55
C SER A 461 -3.66 -11.27 -9.87
N VAL A 462 -3.97 -12.17 -10.80
CA VAL A 462 -3.08 -13.25 -11.23
C VAL A 462 -3.11 -13.40 -12.74
N GLN A 463 -2.13 -14.14 -13.29
CA GLN A 463 -2.01 -14.41 -14.72
C GLN A 463 -2.00 -15.92 -15.00
N ASP A 464 -2.54 -16.31 -16.14
CA ASP A 464 -2.32 -17.65 -16.70
C ASP A 464 -0.85 -17.76 -17.16
N THR A 465 -0.02 -18.33 -16.30
CA THR A 465 1.42 -18.40 -16.54
C THR A 465 1.80 -19.38 -17.64
N GLU A 466 1.00 -20.42 -17.91
CA GLU A 466 1.25 -21.37 -19.00
C GLU A 466 1.04 -20.70 -20.38
N ARG A 467 0.07 -19.82 -20.47
CA ARG A 467 -0.19 -19.01 -21.67
C ARG A 467 0.83 -17.88 -21.82
N ALA A 468 1.21 -17.27 -20.69
CA ALA A 468 2.17 -16.17 -20.68
C ALA A 468 3.53 -16.54 -21.29
N ILE A 469 3.99 -17.79 -21.16
CA ILE A 469 5.20 -18.33 -21.84
C ILE A 469 5.13 -18.14 -23.37
N LYS A 470 3.91 -18.20 -23.93
CA LYS A 470 3.66 -18.05 -25.38
C LYS A 470 3.40 -16.59 -25.78
N GLY A 471 3.50 -15.64 -24.85
CA GLY A 471 3.14 -14.23 -25.06
C GLY A 471 1.63 -13.96 -25.08
N GLU A 472 0.83 -14.89 -24.57
CA GLU A 472 -0.61 -14.79 -24.43
C GLU A 472 -0.96 -14.39 -22.99
N TYR A 473 -1.33 -13.13 -22.77
CA TYR A 473 -1.54 -12.59 -21.43
C TYR A 473 -3.01 -12.59 -21.03
N VAL A 474 -3.41 -13.59 -20.25
CA VAL A 474 -4.78 -13.71 -19.71
C VAL A 474 -4.74 -13.46 -18.21
N TRP A 475 -5.57 -12.53 -17.75
CA TRP A 475 -5.60 -12.06 -16.37
C TRP A 475 -6.87 -12.50 -15.66
N TYR A 476 -6.73 -12.81 -14.38
CA TYR A 476 -7.82 -13.27 -13.52
C TYR A 476 -7.80 -12.56 -12.17
N LEU A 477 -8.98 -12.39 -11.57
CA LEU A 477 -9.13 -12.23 -10.14
C LEU A 477 -9.12 -13.63 -9.52
N ALA A 478 -8.18 -13.92 -8.64
CA ALA A 478 -8.17 -15.10 -7.81
C ALA A 478 -8.76 -14.80 -6.42
N ALA A 479 -9.66 -15.66 -5.97
CA ALA A 479 -10.18 -15.67 -4.60
C ALA A 479 -9.62 -16.87 -3.85
N VAL A 480 -8.84 -16.61 -2.81
CA VAL A 480 -8.12 -17.62 -2.02
C VAL A 480 -8.73 -17.69 -0.62
N ASP A 481 -9.07 -18.88 -0.18
CA ASP A 481 -9.58 -19.12 1.17
C ASP A 481 -8.50 -18.83 2.21
N TRP A 482 -8.75 -17.87 3.09
CA TRP A 482 -7.78 -17.41 4.09
C TRP A 482 -7.33 -18.51 5.06
N LEU A 483 -8.23 -19.42 5.41
CA LEU A 483 -7.93 -20.47 6.40
C LEU A 483 -7.10 -21.60 5.82
N THR A 484 -7.20 -21.86 4.51
CA THR A 484 -6.60 -23.04 3.88
C THR A 484 -5.56 -22.74 2.81
N GLY A 485 -5.47 -21.51 2.32
CA GLY A 485 -4.59 -21.11 1.22
C GLY A 485 -5.03 -21.62 -0.16
N LYS A 486 -6.18 -22.30 -0.25
CA LYS A 486 -6.68 -22.87 -1.50
C LYS A 486 -7.38 -21.80 -2.35
N THR A 487 -7.03 -21.73 -3.63
CA THR A 487 -7.79 -20.94 -4.60
C THR A 487 -9.18 -21.53 -4.76
N THR A 488 -10.21 -20.77 -4.42
CA THR A 488 -11.60 -21.19 -4.51
C THR A 488 -12.12 -21.02 -5.95
N TYR A 489 -11.84 -19.86 -6.53
CA TYR A 489 -12.15 -19.59 -7.93
C TYR A 489 -11.18 -18.56 -8.52
N GLN A 490 -11.17 -18.53 -9.86
CA GLN A 490 -10.58 -17.44 -10.63
C GLN A 490 -11.61 -16.93 -11.63
N TYR A 491 -11.76 -15.61 -11.73
CA TYR A 491 -12.65 -14.95 -12.67
C TYR A 491 -11.84 -14.13 -13.67
N ARG A 492 -12.01 -14.39 -14.98
CA ARG A 492 -11.23 -13.70 -16.03
C ARG A 492 -11.57 -12.22 -16.05
N THR A 493 -10.54 -11.38 -15.91
CA THR A 493 -10.66 -9.92 -15.87
C THR A 493 -10.29 -9.25 -17.18
N GLY A 494 -9.46 -9.90 -18.02
CA GLY A 494 -9.14 -9.38 -19.33
C GLY A 494 -7.96 -10.06 -20.01
N MET A 495 -7.59 -9.55 -21.18
CA MET A 495 -6.54 -10.13 -22.03
C MET A 495 -5.63 -9.06 -22.61
N GLY A 496 -4.32 -9.36 -22.62
CA GLY A 496 -3.27 -8.49 -23.10
C GLY A 496 -2.74 -7.51 -22.07
N GLY A 497 -1.77 -6.71 -22.44
CA GLY A 497 -1.05 -5.78 -21.56
C GLY A 497 -1.92 -4.66 -20.97
N THR A 498 -3.08 -4.35 -21.57
CA THR A 498 -4.03 -3.37 -21.02
C THR A 498 -4.53 -3.75 -19.63
N PHE A 499 -4.57 -5.05 -19.32
CA PHE A 499 -5.05 -5.58 -18.04
C PHE A 499 -3.95 -5.97 -17.04
N ASN A 500 -2.68 -5.66 -17.37
CA ASN A 500 -1.58 -5.86 -16.42
C ASN A 500 -1.79 -4.96 -15.19
N ASP A 501 -1.78 -5.55 -14.00
CA ASP A 501 -1.93 -4.85 -12.72
C ASP A 501 -0.76 -3.90 -12.39
N ASN A 502 0.40 -4.09 -13.04
CA ASN A 502 1.58 -3.25 -12.91
C ASN A 502 1.97 -2.96 -11.44
N TRP A 503 1.91 -3.97 -10.58
CA TRP A 503 2.17 -3.90 -9.14
C TRP A 503 1.16 -3.08 -8.33
N SER A 504 0.07 -2.66 -8.96
CA SER A 504 -0.94 -1.84 -8.29
C SER A 504 -1.76 -2.67 -7.30
N GLU A 505 -2.36 -1.98 -6.35
CA GLU A 505 -3.23 -2.58 -5.35
C GLU A 505 -4.57 -3.03 -5.90
N GLY A 506 -5.14 -4.06 -5.24
CA GLY A 506 -6.56 -4.34 -5.27
C GLY A 506 -7.25 -3.83 -4.01
N THR A 507 -8.49 -3.38 -4.11
CA THR A 507 -9.30 -2.97 -2.96
C THR A 507 -10.74 -3.46 -3.06
N LEU A 508 -11.45 -3.42 -1.93
CA LEU A 508 -12.87 -3.77 -1.86
C LEU A 508 -13.69 -2.54 -1.51
N GLY A 509 -14.79 -2.33 -2.23
CA GLY A 509 -15.75 -1.31 -1.89
C GLY A 509 -16.80 -1.78 -0.89
N PRO A 510 -17.49 -0.84 -0.22
CA PRO A 510 -18.51 -1.16 0.79
C PRO A 510 -19.69 -1.95 0.22
N ASP A 511 -19.91 -1.93 -1.09
CA ASP A 511 -20.96 -2.66 -1.80
C ASP A 511 -20.55 -4.09 -2.22
N GLY A 512 -19.34 -4.52 -1.89
CA GLY A 512 -18.79 -5.84 -2.21
C GLY A 512 -18.13 -5.96 -3.57
N THR A 513 -17.88 -4.84 -4.25
CA THR A 513 -17.13 -4.81 -5.50
C THR A 513 -15.64 -4.88 -5.24
N PHE A 514 -14.94 -5.76 -5.93
CA PHE A 514 -13.47 -5.75 -5.99
C PHE A 514 -13.03 -4.82 -7.12
N TYR A 515 -12.10 -3.94 -6.80
CA TYR A 515 -11.47 -2.99 -7.73
C TYR A 515 -9.99 -3.33 -7.86
N GLN A 516 -9.47 -3.35 -9.10
CA GLN A 516 -8.05 -3.50 -9.38
C GLN A 516 -7.61 -2.45 -10.38
N SER A 517 -6.63 -1.67 -10.00
CA SER A 517 -5.92 -0.80 -10.94
C SER A 517 -5.14 -1.65 -11.94
N VAL A 518 -5.25 -1.30 -13.22
CA VAL A 518 -4.51 -1.93 -14.30
C VAL A 518 -3.93 -0.86 -15.23
N LEU A 519 -3.00 -1.23 -16.10
CA LEU A 519 -2.29 -0.28 -16.96
C LEU A 519 -3.23 0.68 -17.72
N ALA A 520 -4.35 0.17 -18.24
CA ALA A 520 -5.27 0.98 -19.05
C ALA A 520 -6.44 1.59 -18.26
N GLY A 521 -6.52 1.38 -16.95
CA GLY A 521 -7.62 1.92 -16.15
C GLY A 521 -7.89 1.15 -14.86
N VAL A 522 -9.14 0.91 -14.55
CA VAL A 522 -9.60 0.13 -13.39
C VAL A 522 -10.58 -0.96 -13.84
N ILE A 523 -10.43 -2.16 -13.31
CA ILE A 523 -11.40 -3.25 -13.45
C ILE A 523 -12.18 -3.42 -12.15
N CYS A 524 -13.41 -3.85 -12.28
CA CYS A 524 -14.34 -4.01 -11.17
C CYS A 524 -15.11 -5.30 -11.31
N VAL A 525 -15.00 -6.16 -10.31
CA VAL A 525 -15.62 -7.49 -10.26
C VAL A 525 -16.64 -7.53 -9.15
N LYS A 526 -17.86 -7.90 -9.46
CA LYS A 526 -18.98 -7.91 -8.52
C LYS A 526 -19.95 -9.05 -8.81
N ASP A 527 -20.49 -9.64 -7.75
CA ASP A 527 -21.60 -10.57 -7.87
C ASP A 527 -22.93 -9.82 -8.11
N LYS A 528 -23.76 -10.32 -9.02
CA LYS A 528 -25.13 -9.83 -9.15
C LYS A 528 -25.96 -10.34 -7.97
N LYS A 529 -26.70 -9.44 -7.36
CA LYS A 529 -27.71 -9.77 -6.34
C LYS A 529 -28.88 -10.52 -6.94
#